data_6a5ed9cf223e1e14310a90b2552494ea
#
_entry.id   6a5ed9cf223e1e14310a90b2552494ea
#
_cell.length_a   1.000
_cell.length_b   1.000
_cell.length_c   1.000
_cell.angle_alpha   90.00
_cell.angle_beta   90.00
_cell.angle_gamma   90.00
#
_symmetry.space_group_name_H-M   'P 1'
#
loop_
_entity.id
_entity.type
_entity.pdbx_description
1 polymer ?
#
loop_
_entity_poly.entity_id
_entity_poly.type
_entity_poly.pdbx_seq_one_letter_code
_entity_poly.pdbx_strand_id
1 'polypeptide(L)'
;VQIPDISLDSAGMAALTKNVTMQETANGMNIRLNDPMISGTVQLTDPDALRLTRADVSLNLGGARMRIAATPYYGGFRVQSLDGYTDLTGALSLVSPLMDAATAKAATFDVALSGPLSLSGTATVTKTSGGYDAALTTVVDGVTIRAEYIGGTVYVSAGNIHVSGTGSEIKDLVAWAGKLAGASGADAAGSAYAQFFRELTPQSAVDSIRGLTWSNNALHAQLNIAGTDVSAALSADSVSVTAAGWTVRVTITGTSGSAAAISPTSGNYVTLSQLQPFAPVLERYVGAQAMGMDATVSVNGYSLDTDVVLSFGKPVAARAVSQILGRDLTVTFWNDRVYIDYGWHHVTASMDSLERALYAVLTVTPGVDRQTVQNAIEAYTYFFEHLSFASVVGAISDFGYADGALNITANIAASPLYISLTPSRITLRTQVDAANLTVTAAPGSAYAAAPDLAPQGGSYRNLDDFLALFPSW
;
A
#
# COMPACT_ATOMS: atom_id res chain seq x y z
N VAL A 1 46.34 -23.40 -1.31
CA VAL A 1 45.28 -22.44 -1.00
C VAL A 1 45.95 -21.33 -0.21
N GLN A 2 46.18 -20.16 -0.84
CA GLN A 2 46.55 -18.98 -0.09
C GLN A 2 45.32 -18.54 0.69
N ILE A 3 45.38 -18.59 2.01
CA ILE A 3 44.40 -17.95 2.85
C ILE A 3 44.57 -16.45 2.60
N PRO A 4 43.57 -15.72 2.15
CA PRO A 4 43.68 -14.27 1.98
C PRO A 4 44.06 -13.67 3.34
N ASP A 5 44.99 -12.73 3.34
CA ASP A 5 45.33 -11.92 4.51
C ASP A 5 44.06 -11.14 4.93
N ILE A 6 43.41 -11.60 5.98
CA ILE A 6 42.34 -10.86 6.60
C ILE A 6 43.00 -9.75 7.43
N SER A 7 43.23 -8.61 6.82
CA SER A 7 43.63 -7.41 7.56
C SER A 7 42.41 -6.81 8.21
N LEU A 8 42.15 -7.18 9.45
CA LEU A 8 41.25 -6.43 10.32
C LEU A 8 41.94 -5.08 10.63
N ASP A 9 41.19 -4.00 10.55
CA ASP A 9 41.71 -2.71 11.00
C ASP A 9 42.04 -2.75 12.52
N SER A 10 42.81 -1.80 12.98
CA SER A 10 43.26 -1.76 14.37
C SER A 10 42.13 -1.66 15.40
N ALA A 11 40.98 -1.08 14.99
CA ALA A 11 39.80 -0.96 15.88
C ALA A 11 39.04 -2.30 15.95
N GLY A 12 38.89 -3.01 14.83
CA GLY A 12 38.29 -4.35 14.79
C GLY A 12 39.15 -5.38 15.55
N MET A 13 40.48 -5.32 15.41
CA MET A 13 41.41 -6.14 16.20
C MET A 13 41.31 -5.86 17.69
N ALA A 14 41.25 -4.60 18.10
CA ALA A 14 41.08 -4.21 19.49
C ALA A 14 39.76 -4.68 20.11
N ALA A 15 38.66 -4.65 19.33
CA ALA A 15 37.36 -5.16 19.74
C ALA A 15 37.38 -6.70 19.90
N LEU A 16 37.97 -7.41 18.96
CA LEU A 16 38.11 -8.87 19.01
C LEU A 16 39.00 -9.33 20.17
N THR A 17 40.13 -8.66 20.43
CA THR A 17 41.09 -9.04 21.49
C THR A 17 40.52 -8.81 22.87
N LYS A 18 39.57 -7.90 23.06
CA LYS A 18 38.94 -7.65 24.38
C LYS A 18 38.16 -8.85 24.93
N ASN A 19 37.66 -9.71 24.02
CA ASN A 19 36.85 -10.90 24.36
C ASN A 19 37.59 -12.23 24.14
N VAL A 20 38.90 -12.17 23.86
CA VAL A 20 39.73 -13.35 23.63
C VAL A 20 40.46 -13.69 24.90
N THR A 21 40.32 -14.92 25.37
CA THR A 21 41.13 -15.48 26.44
C THR A 21 42.00 -16.59 25.91
N MET A 22 43.32 -16.54 26.23
CA MET A 22 44.28 -17.55 25.87
C MET A 22 44.69 -18.29 27.16
N GLN A 23 44.64 -19.61 27.12
CA GLN A 23 45.02 -20.46 28.22
C GLN A 23 46.02 -21.50 27.73
N GLU A 24 47.25 -21.46 28.26
CA GLU A 24 48.21 -22.52 28.02
C GLU A 24 47.75 -23.82 28.69
N THR A 25 47.97 -24.92 27.98
CA THR A 25 47.75 -26.29 28.47
C THR A 25 49.05 -27.08 28.43
N ALA A 26 49.09 -28.22 29.11
CA ALA A 26 50.31 -29.03 29.14
C ALA A 26 50.89 -29.41 27.77
N ASN A 27 50.05 -29.42 26.72
CA ASN A 27 50.42 -29.83 25.39
C ASN A 27 50.02 -28.83 24.28
N GLY A 28 49.82 -27.55 24.61
CA GLY A 28 49.42 -26.55 23.64
C GLY A 28 48.68 -25.36 24.23
N MET A 29 47.75 -24.78 23.47
CA MET A 29 46.99 -23.57 23.82
C MET A 29 45.51 -23.70 23.49
N ASN A 30 44.67 -23.27 24.41
CA ASN A 30 43.23 -23.05 24.14
C ASN A 30 42.98 -21.55 23.98
N ILE A 31 42.44 -21.16 22.86
CA ILE A 31 41.98 -19.81 22.57
C ILE A 31 40.46 -19.82 22.64
N ARG A 32 39.88 -19.03 23.54
CA ARG A 32 38.42 -18.90 23.69
C ARG A 32 38.01 -17.47 23.31
N LEU A 33 37.04 -17.39 22.39
CA LEU A 33 36.36 -16.16 22.03
C LEU A 33 35.00 -16.13 22.71
N ASN A 34 34.70 -15.08 23.48
CA ASN A 34 33.46 -14.87 24.19
C ASN A 34 32.85 -13.55 23.78
N ASP A 35 32.36 -13.45 22.55
CA ASP A 35 31.60 -12.33 22.07
C ASP A 35 30.10 -12.74 21.96
N PRO A 36 29.13 -11.84 22.26
CA PRO A 36 27.69 -12.16 22.13
C PRO A 36 27.27 -12.66 20.77
N MET A 37 27.99 -12.25 19.73
CA MET A 37 27.69 -12.63 18.34
C MET A 37 28.56 -13.79 17.84
N ILE A 38 29.78 -13.88 18.32
CA ILE A 38 30.73 -14.93 17.93
C ILE A 38 31.33 -15.52 19.20
N SER A 39 31.07 -16.79 19.44
CA SER A 39 31.68 -17.52 20.55
C SER A 39 32.31 -18.79 20.05
N GLY A 40 33.40 -19.20 20.66
CA GLY A 40 34.05 -20.44 20.24
C GLY A 40 35.33 -20.76 20.98
N THR A 41 35.88 -21.92 20.66
CA THR A 41 37.13 -22.42 21.20
C THR A 41 37.99 -22.93 20.04
N VAL A 42 39.25 -22.54 20.04
CA VAL A 42 40.26 -23.08 19.11
C VAL A 42 41.31 -23.78 19.99
N GLN A 43 41.58 -25.02 19.67
CA GLN A 43 42.59 -25.82 20.38
C GLN A 43 43.81 -26.00 19.48
N LEU A 44 44.91 -25.53 19.96
CA LEU A 44 46.23 -25.71 19.33
C LEU A 44 47.02 -26.69 20.13
N THR A 45 47.59 -27.70 19.49
CA THR A 45 48.59 -28.58 20.13
C THR A 45 49.93 -28.32 19.46
N ASP A 46 50.99 -28.66 20.15
CA ASP A 46 52.37 -28.43 19.75
C ASP A 46 52.74 -26.93 19.75
N PRO A 47 53.25 -26.42 20.92
CA PRO A 47 53.56 -25.00 21.07
C PRO A 47 54.59 -24.47 20.08
N ASP A 48 55.45 -25.34 19.57
CA ASP A 48 56.48 -24.95 18.59
C ASP A 48 56.00 -24.88 17.16
N ALA A 49 54.95 -25.61 16.81
CA ALA A 49 54.39 -25.66 15.46
C ALA A 49 52.98 -25.08 15.34
N LEU A 50 52.31 -24.68 16.44
CA LEU A 50 50.97 -24.13 16.51
C LEU A 50 49.95 -24.90 15.66
N ARG A 51 49.95 -26.23 15.78
CA ARG A 51 49.02 -27.07 15.01
C ARG A 51 47.62 -27.00 15.54
N LEU A 52 46.69 -26.55 14.70
CA LEU A 52 45.26 -26.57 14.97
C LEU A 52 44.78 -28.03 15.09
N THR A 53 44.22 -28.42 16.23
CA THR A 53 43.65 -29.75 16.42
C THR A 53 42.12 -29.74 16.39
N ARG A 54 41.50 -28.62 16.78
CA ARG A 54 40.04 -28.47 16.73
C ARG A 54 39.66 -27.00 16.79
N ALA A 55 38.63 -26.64 16.02
CA ALA A 55 37.95 -25.38 16.14
C ALA A 55 36.45 -25.62 16.28
N ASP A 56 35.83 -25.08 17.31
CA ASP A 56 34.41 -25.02 17.52
C ASP A 56 34.01 -23.54 17.58
N VAL A 57 33.33 -23.04 16.56
CA VAL A 57 32.89 -21.63 16.45
C VAL A 57 31.38 -21.59 16.39
N SER A 58 30.77 -20.77 17.19
CA SER A 58 29.34 -20.50 17.16
C SER A 58 29.11 -19.06 16.79
N LEU A 59 28.32 -18.83 15.74
CA LEU A 59 27.86 -17.52 15.30
C LEU A 59 26.39 -17.35 15.72
N ASN A 60 26.06 -16.22 16.33
CA ASN A 60 24.71 -15.88 16.71
C ASN A 60 24.32 -14.57 15.99
N LEU A 61 23.55 -14.69 14.94
CA LEU A 61 23.14 -13.59 14.08
C LEU A 61 21.61 -13.41 14.20
N GLY A 62 21.17 -12.42 14.98
CA GLY A 62 19.76 -12.08 15.07
C GLY A 62 18.81 -13.21 15.51
N GLY A 63 19.30 -14.13 16.39
CA GLY A 63 18.53 -15.29 16.85
C GLY A 63 18.82 -16.59 16.08
N ALA A 64 19.44 -16.54 14.90
CA ALA A 64 19.96 -17.72 14.20
C ALA A 64 21.31 -18.12 14.78
N ARG A 65 21.47 -19.40 15.08
CA ARG A 65 22.75 -19.95 15.58
C ARG A 65 23.35 -20.89 14.54
N MET A 66 24.54 -20.56 14.11
CA MET A 66 25.34 -21.45 13.26
C MET A 66 26.52 -21.97 14.08
N ARG A 67 26.73 -23.28 14.10
CA ARG A 67 27.90 -23.89 14.72
C ARG A 67 28.77 -24.51 13.67
N ILE A 68 30.06 -24.14 13.69
CA ILE A 68 31.10 -24.69 12.82
C ILE A 68 32.04 -25.49 13.70
N ALA A 69 32.11 -26.78 13.49
CA ALA A 69 33.12 -27.64 14.13
C ALA A 69 34.07 -28.11 13.02
N ALA A 70 35.34 -27.78 13.18
CA ALA A 70 36.37 -28.16 12.23
C ALA A 70 37.48 -28.94 12.96
N THR A 71 37.86 -30.07 12.39
CA THR A 71 39.04 -30.82 12.82
C THR A 71 39.99 -30.88 11.58
N PRO A 72 41.17 -30.31 11.67
CA PRO A 72 42.07 -30.29 10.54
C PRO A 72 42.55 -31.69 10.18
N TYR A 73 42.65 -31.94 8.92
CA TYR A 73 43.18 -33.18 8.37
C TYR A 73 44.59 -32.91 7.79
N TYR A 74 45.58 -33.46 8.40
CA TYR A 74 46.98 -33.29 7.95
C TYR A 74 47.45 -34.32 6.93
N GLY A 75 46.56 -35.09 6.34
CA GLY A 75 46.87 -36.01 5.25
C GLY A 75 46.86 -35.32 3.87
N GLY A 76 47.40 -36.01 2.86
CA GLY A 76 47.37 -35.46 1.51
C GLY A 76 45.94 -35.28 0.99
N PHE A 77 45.57 -34.04 0.69
CA PHE A 77 44.31 -33.73 0.05
C PHE A 77 44.38 -34.02 -1.45
N ARG A 78 43.48 -34.85 -1.95
CA ARG A 78 43.08 -34.72 -3.35
C ARG A 78 42.06 -33.59 -3.42
N VAL A 79 42.45 -32.45 -3.96
CA VAL A 79 41.51 -31.41 -4.34
C VAL A 79 40.64 -32.02 -5.43
N GLN A 80 39.36 -32.25 -5.13
CA GLN A 80 38.37 -32.52 -6.17
C GLN A 80 38.31 -31.31 -7.09
N SER A 81 38.05 -31.56 -8.37
CA SER A 81 37.80 -30.46 -9.31
C SER A 81 36.80 -29.51 -8.72
N LEU A 82 37.08 -28.21 -8.76
CA LEU A 82 36.17 -27.16 -8.36
C LEU A 82 35.17 -26.80 -9.47
N ASP A 83 35.16 -27.64 -10.56
CA ASP A 83 34.18 -27.46 -11.62
C ASP A 83 32.76 -27.57 -11.07
N GLY A 84 31.93 -26.56 -11.33
CA GLY A 84 30.57 -26.46 -10.82
C GLY A 84 30.45 -25.79 -9.45
N TYR A 85 31.54 -25.41 -8.80
CA TYR A 85 31.47 -24.58 -7.58
C TYR A 85 31.48 -23.09 -7.93
N THR A 86 30.63 -22.32 -7.24
CA THR A 86 30.66 -20.87 -7.35
C THR A 86 31.64 -20.29 -6.34
N ASP A 87 32.55 -19.43 -6.80
CA ASP A 87 33.46 -18.69 -5.93
C ASP A 87 32.64 -17.56 -5.20
N LEU A 88 32.51 -17.69 -3.90
CA LEU A 88 31.82 -16.72 -3.04
C LEU A 88 32.80 -15.88 -2.21
N THR A 89 34.08 -15.89 -2.52
CA THR A 89 35.07 -15.10 -1.74
C THR A 89 34.71 -13.63 -1.69
N GLY A 90 34.21 -13.09 -2.80
CA GLY A 90 33.69 -11.71 -2.85
C GLY A 90 32.52 -11.42 -1.90
N ALA A 91 31.72 -12.43 -1.55
CA ALA A 91 30.59 -12.25 -0.64
C ALA A 91 31.01 -11.91 0.80
N LEU A 92 32.26 -12.17 1.17
CA LEU A 92 32.79 -11.76 2.48
C LEU A 92 32.80 -10.24 2.65
N SER A 93 32.87 -9.47 1.56
CA SER A 93 32.79 -8.01 1.58
C SER A 93 31.43 -7.49 2.06
N LEU A 94 30.39 -8.33 2.03
CA LEU A 94 29.04 -7.98 2.50
C LEU A 94 28.90 -8.07 4.02
N VAL A 95 29.81 -8.76 4.70
CA VAL A 95 29.66 -9.04 6.14
C VAL A 95 29.74 -7.76 6.95
N SER A 96 30.73 -6.89 6.73
CA SER A 96 30.87 -5.64 7.50
C SER A 96 29.67 -4.70 7.32
N PRO A 97 29.24 -4.31 6.10
CA PRO A 97 28.09 -3.45 5.92
C PRO A 97 26.79 -4.00 6.51
N LEU A 98 26.57 -5.31 6.41
CA LEU A 98 25.39 -5.95 6.99
C LEU A 98 25.45 -5.95 8.52
N MET A 99 26.62 -6.15 9.10
CA MET A 99 26.80 -6.07 10.56
C MET A 99 26.61 -4.64 11.09
N ASP A 100 27.12 -3.64 10.37
CA ASP A 100 26.94 -2.24 10.70
C ASP A 100 25.45 -1.86 10.70
N ALA A 101 24.71 -2.27 9.66
CA ALA A 101 23.26 -2.07 9.59
C ALA A 101 22.52 -2.84 10.73
N ALA A 102 22.89 -4.08 11.03
CA ALA A 102 22.26 -4.90 12.06
C ALA A 102 22.52 -4.38 13.50
N THR A 103 23.66 -3.72 13.72
CA THR A 103 24.04 -3.18 15.04
C THR A 103 23.63 -1.73 15.23
N ALA A 104 23.27 -1.00 14.18
CA ALA A 104 22.80 0.37 14.23
C ALA A 104 21.54 0.50 15.10
N LYS A 105 21.39 1.64 15.79
CA LYS A 105 20.16 1.97 16.52
C LYS A 105 19.09 2.54 15.61
N ALA A 106 19.48 3.14 14.51
CA ALA A 106 18.59 3.55 13.43
C ALA A 106 19.28 3.38 12.07
N ALA A 107 18.49 3.09 11.05
CA ALA A 107 18.93 3.04 9.66
C ALA A 107 17.90 3.69 8.74
N THR A 108 18.39 4.36 7.71
CA THR A 108 17.59 4.96 6.63
C THR A 108 17.82 4.20 5.35
N PHE A 109 16.75 4.06 4.58
CA PHE A 109 16.74 3.29 3.35
C PHE A 109 15.98 4.04 2.26
N ASP A 110 16.45 3.94 1.04
CA ASP A 110 15.63 4.18 -0.14
C ASP A 110 14.94 2.87 -0.53
N VAL A 111 13.63 2.93 -0.70
CA VAL A 111 12.79 1.78 -1.08
C VAL A 111 12.20 2.06 -2.45
N ALA A 112 12.36 1.13 -3.37
CA ALA A 112 11.74 1.18 -4.68
C ALA A 112 10.96 -0.12 -4.94
N LEU A 113 9.72 0.02 -5.34
CA LEU A 113 8.87 -1.05 -5.85
C LEU A 113 8.65 -0.80 -7.33
N SER A 114 8.87 -1.80 -8.16
CA SER A 114 8.59 -1.76 -9.59
C SER A 114 7.85 -3.01 -10.05
N GLY A 115 6.97 -2.84 -11.02
CA GLY A 115 6.08 -3.86 -11.55
C GLY A 115 4.93 -3.19 -12.30
N PRO A 116 3.71 -3.71 -12.21
CA PRO A 116 2.51 -3.05 -12.74
C PRO A 116 2.29 -1.64 -12.16
N LEU A 117 2.77 -1.39 -10.95
CA LEU A 117 2.81 -0.09 -10.29
C LEU A 117 4.26 0.18 -9.87
N SER A 118 4.71 1.44 -10.01
CA SER A 118 6.02 1.88 -9.55
C SER A 118 5.87 2.86 -8.40
N LEU A 119 6.53 2.58 -7.28
CA LEU A 119 6.56 3.43 -6.10
C LEU A 119 8.01 3.57 -5.64
N SER A 120 8.36 4.75 -5.17
CA SER A 120 9.64 4.98 -4.51
C SER A 120 9.43 5.83 -3.26
N GLY A 121 10.27 5.61 -2.26
CA GLY A 121 10.15 6.34 -1.01
C GLY A 121 11.38 6.16 -0.14
N THR A 122 11.37 6.85 0.99
CA THR A 122 12.42 6.76 2.01
C THR A 122 11.85 6.09 3.26
N ALA A 123 12.54 5.09 3.77
CA ALA A 123 12.17 4.42 5.01
C ALA A 123 13.21 4.71 6.10
N THR A 124 12.74 4.82 7.33
CA THR A 124 13.60 4.86 8.52
C THR A 124 13.16 3.75 9.46
N VAL A 125 14.11 2.99 9.97
CA VAL A 125 13.87 1.96 10.96
C VAL A 125 14.67 2.31 12.20
N THR A 126 14.03 2.22 13.37
CA THR A 126 14.62 2.54 14.67
C THR A 126 14.46 1.35 15.61
N LYS A 127 15.54 0.95 16.25
CA LYS A 127 15.53 -0.11 17.27
C LYS A 127 15.03 0.44 18.59
N THR A 128 14.03 -0.20 19.16
CA THR A 128 13.42 0.13 20.45
C THR A 128 13.65 -0.99 21.46
N SER A 129 13.27 -0.79 22.71
CA SER A 129 13.34 -1.85 23.74
C SER A 129 12.37 -3.02 23.47
N GLY A 130 11.31 -2.77 22.71
CA GLY A 130 10.27 -3.77 22.36
C GLY A 130 10.41 -4.37 20.97
N GLY A 131 11.41 -3.97 20.18
CA GLY A 131 11.56 -4.41 18.79
C GLY A 131 12.04 -3.31 17.87
N TYR A 132 11.29 -3.07 16.81
CA TYR A 132 11.61 -2.03 15.82
C TYR A 132 10.38 -1.19 15.52
N ASP A 133 10.58 0.12 15.45
CA ASP A 133 9.63 1.04 14.85
C ASP A 133 10.14 1.43 13.45
N ALA A 134 9.24 1.68 12.52
CA ALA A 134 9.59 2.03 11.15
C ALA A 134 8.68 3.15 10.62
N ALA A 135 9.21 3.98 9.76
CA ALA A 135 8.44 4.98 8.99
C ALA A 135 8.83 4.91 7.52
N LEU A 136 7.85 4.93 6.64
CA LEU A 136 8.01 5.00 5.19
C LEU A 136 7.31 6.26 4.70
N THR A 137 8.00 7.04 3.88
CA THR A 137 7.42 8.20 3.19
C THR A 137 7.54 7.97 1.68
N THR A 138 6.44 8.08 0.97
CA THR A 138 6.39 7.98 -0.50
C THR A 138 5.51 9.08 -1.07
N VAL A 139 5.60 9.32 -2.38
CA VAL A 139 4.75 10.28 -3.10
C VAL A 139 4.03 9.56 -4.22
N VAL A 140 2.71 9.68 -4.26
CA VAL A 140 1.83 9.13 -5.31
C VAL A 140 1.00 10.29 -5.88
N ASP A 141 1.08 10.53 -7.18
CA ASP A 141 0.39 11.64 -7.86
C ASP A 141 0.60 13.00 -7.17
N GLY A 142 1.80 13.27 -6.64
CA GLY A 142 2.10 14.49 -5.91
C GLY A 142 1.62 14.54 -4.46
N VAL A 143 0.89 13.54 -3.99
CA VAL A 143 0.45 13.40 -2.58
C VAL A 143 1.51 12.65 -1.78
N THR A 144 1.96 13.25 -0.69
CA THR A 144 2.82 12.55 0.26
C THR A 144 2.00 11.57 1.10
N ILE A 145 2.36 10.30 1.02
CA ILE A 145 1.83 9.22 1.87
C ILE A 145 2.90 8.86 2.87
N ARG A 146 2.55 8.82 4.13
CA ARG A 146 3.42 8.37 5.20
C ARG A 146 2.79 7.20 5.92
N ALA A 147 3.57 6.13 6.13
CA ALA A 147 3.18 4.95 6.88
C ALA A 147 4.18 4.72 8.01
N GLU A 148 3.71 4.63 9.25
CA GLU A 148 4.53 4.35 10.42
C GLU A 148 4.08 3.05 11.08
N TYR A 149 5.05 2.20 11.43
CA TYR A 149 4.85 1.02 12.26
C TYR A 149 5.44 1.28 13.64
N ILE A 150 4.61 1.33 14.66
CA ILE A 150 5.01 1.70 16.03
C ILE A 150 4.32 0.74 17.02
N GLY A 151 5.11 -0.01 17.77
CA GLY A 151 4.57 -0.86 18.82
C GLY A 151 3.53 -1.90 18.35
N GLY A 152 3.62 -2.39 17.10
CA GLY A 152 2.68 -3.36 16.54
C GLY A 152 1.49 -2.75 15.78
N THR A 153 1.35 -1.43 15.77
CA THR A 153 0.30 -0.70 15.05
C THR A 153 0.91 0.01 13.84
N VAL A 154 0.22 -0.06 12.72
CA VAL A 154 0.52 0.70 11.51
C VAL A 154 -0.38 1.93 11.44
N TYR A 155 0.21 3.07 11.18
CA TYR A 155 -0.44 4.37 10.98
C TYR A 155 -0.18 4.81 9.55
N VAL A 156 -1.19 5.18 8.80
CA VAL A 156 -1.06 5.67 7.42
C VAL A 156 -1.72 7.03 7.32
N SER A 157 -1.02 7.99 6.76
CA SER A 157 -1.54 9.34 6.53
C SER A 157 -1.32 9.79 5.09
N ALA A 158 -2.31 10.48 4.51
CA ALA A 158 -2.27 11.13 3.22
C ALA A 158 -3.13 12.41 3.29
N GLY A 159 -2.49 13.58 3.33
CA GLY A 159 -3.20 14.82 3.64
C GLY A 159 -3.92 14.73 4.98
N ASN A 160 -5.23 14.97 5.00
CA ASN A 160 -6.08 14.87 6.19
C ASN A 160 -6.69 13.48 6.40
N ILE A 161 -6.35 12.51 5.57
CA ILE A 161 -6.78 11.12 5.73
C ILE A 161 -5.80 10.41 6.66
N HIS A 162 -6.29 9.91 7.79
CA HIS A 162 -5.51 9.17 8.76
C HIS A 162 -6.19 7.84 9.08
N VAL A 163 -5.49 6.72 8.81
CA VAL A 163 -5.98 5.37 9.06
C VAL A 163 -4.96 4.60 9.90
N SER A 164 -5.43 3.81 10.86
CA SER A 164 -4.56 2.95 11.65
C SER A 164 -5.10 1.53 11.75
N GLY A 165 -4.19 0.58 11.98
CA GLY A 165 -4.56 -0.81 12.17
C GLY A 165 -3.41 -1.64 12.72
N THR A 166 -3.72 -2.78 13.28
CA THR A 166 -2.72 -3.77 13.68
C THR A 166 -2.08 -4.43 12.47
N GLY A 167 -0.92 -5.06 12.64
CA GLY A 167 -0.27 -5.79 11.56
C GLY A 167 -1.14 -6.91 10.96
N SER A 168 -2.02 -7.54 11.77
CA SER A 168 -2.98 -8.54 11.29
C SER A 168 -4.07 -7.91 10.43
N GLU A 169 -4.64 -6.77 10.85
CA GLU A 169 -5.67 -6.06 10.08
C GLU A 169 -5.13 -5.53 8.74
N ILE A 170 -3.89 -5.05 8.71
CA ILE A 170 -3.23 -4.64 7.46
C ILE A 170 -3.04 -5.84 6.52
N LYS A 171 -2.64 -7.00 7.06
CA LYS A 171 -2.52 -8.22 6.27
C LYS A 171 -3.86 -8.61 5.64
N ASP A 172 -4.94 -8.55 6.41
CA ASP A 172 -6.29 -8.87 5.94
C ASP A 172 -6.76 -7.86 4.88
N LEU A 173 -6.44 -6.57 5.05
CA LEU A 173 -6.70 -5.52 4.06
C LEU A 173 -5.94 -5.78 2.74
N VAL A 174 -4.66 -6.14 2.80
CA VAL A 174 -3.86 -6.45 1.60
C VAL A 174 -4.42 -7.69 0.87
N ALA A 175 -4.79 -8.73 1.62
CA ALA A 175 -5.41 -9.91 1.05
C ALA A 175 -6.76 -9.57 0.38
N TRP A 176 -7.57 -8.74 1.02
CA TRP A 176 -8.83 -8.25 0.49
C TRP A 176 -8.62 -7.39 -0.78
N ALA A 177 -7.68 -6.44 -0.76
CA ALA A 177 -7.34 -5.64 -1.92
C ALA A 177 -6.83 -6.49 -3.11
N GLY A 178 -6.07 -7.54 -2.83
CA GLY A 178 -5.64 -8.52 -3.83
C GLY A 178 -6.82 -9.23 -4.52
N LYS A 179 -7.85 -9.63 -3.76
CA LYS A 179 -9.09 -10.19 -4.34
C LYS A 179 -9.80 -9.19 -5.24
N LEU A 180 -9.91 -7.92 -4.80
CA LEU A 180 -10.53 -6.86 -5.58
C LEU A 180 -9.82 -6.62 -6.92
N ALA A 181 -8.48 -6.68 -6.91
CA ALA A 181 -7.66 -6.51 -8.10
C ALA A 181 -7.71 -7.71 -9.08
N GLY A 182 -8.50 -8.74 -8.78
CA GLY A 182 -8.59 -9.93 -9.62
C GLY A 182 -7.31 -10.79 -9.61
N ALA A 183 -6.43 -10.58 -8.64
CA ALA A 183 -5.21 -11.35 -8.45
C ALA A 183 -5.55 -12.73 -7.89
N SER A 184 -6.09 -13.60 -8.74
CA SER A 184 -6.33 -15.00 -8.40
C SER A 184 -4.99 -15.65 -8.02
N GLY A 185 -4.86 -16.03 -6.74
CA GLY A 185 -3.63 -16.61 -6.20
C GLY A 185 -2.80 -15.68 -5.31
N ALA A 186 -3.08 -14.38 -5.25
CA ALA A 186 -2.36 -13.46 -4.36
C ALA A 186 -2.50 -13.86 -2.88
N ASP A 187 -3.66 -14.36 -2.46
CA ASP A 187 -3.89 -14.89 -1.10
C ASP A 187 -3.08 -16.14 -0.82
N ALA A 188 -3.01 -17.07 -1.78
CA ALA A 188 -2.24 -18.29 -1.64
C ALA A 188 -0.73 -18.01 -1.62
N ALA A 189 -0.26 -17.16 -2.54
CA ALA A 189 1.13 -16.74 -2.58
C ALA A 189 1.52 -15.95 -1.32
N GLY A 190 0.74 -14.94 -0.93
CA GLY A 190 1.00 -14.15 0.27
C GLY A 190 0.98 -14.99 1.55
N SER A 191 0.06 -15.95 1.67
CA SER A 191 0.00 -16.88 2.80
C SER A 191 1.18 -17.83 2.81
N ALA A 192 1.59 -18.37 1.65
CA ALA A 192 2.75 -19.24 1.51
C ALA A 192 4.06 -18.51 1.84
N TYR A 193 4.23 -17.25 1.38
CA TYR A 193 5.36 -16.41 1.76
C TYR A 193 5.38 -16.13 3.28
N ALA A 194 4.24 -15.74 3.85
CA ALA A 194 4.15 -15.48 5.28
C ALA A 194 4.44 -16.73 6.11
N GLN A 195 3.99 -17.90 5.67
CA GLN A 195 4.28 -19.18 6.31
C GLN A 195 5.76 -19.53 6.17
N PHE A 196 6.35 -19.40 4.98
CA PHE A 196 7.77 -19.64 4.74
C PHE A 196 8.65 -18.82 5.71
N PHE A 197 8.40 -17.51 5.79
CA PHE A 197 9.19 -16.65 6.68
C PHE A 197 8.95 -16.91 8.17
N ARG A 198 7.76 -17.37 8.56
CA ARG A 198 7.46 -17.77 9.94
C ARG A 198 8.18 -19.06 10.31
N GLU A 199 8.27 -20.00 9.38
CA GLU A 199 8.88 -21.30 9.55
C GLU A 199 10.33 -21.35 9.03
N LEU A 200 10.91 -20.16 8.72
CA LEU A 200 12.26 -20.07 8.17
C LEU A 200 13.28 -20.62 9.15
N THR A 201 13.84 -21.75 8.78
CA THR A 201 14.99 -22.35 9.44
C THR A 201 16.21 -22.25 8.52
N PRO A 202 17.43 -22.36 9.02
CA PRO A 202 18.59 -22.44 8.17
C PRO A 202 18.49 -23.53 7.10
N GLN A 203 17.86 -24.66 7.44
CA GLN A 203 17.67 -25.78 6.48
C GLN A 203 16.66 -25.39 5.39
N SER A 204 15.47 -24.88 5.74
CA SER A 204 14.46 -24.50 4.74
C SER A 204 14.95 -23.38 3.82
N ALA A 205 15.77 -22.46 4.33
CA ALA A 205 16.41 -21.43 3.54
C ALA A 205 17.37 -22.04 2.52
N VAL A 206 18.23 -22.96 2.95
CA VAL A 206 19.17 -23.66 2.04
C VAL A 206 18.41 -24.50 1.00
N ASP A 207 17.37 -25.21 1.42
CA ASP A 207 16.58 -26.08 0.53
C ASP A 207 15.81 -25.28 -0.54
N SER A 208 15.52 -24.01 -0.28
CA SER A 208 14.88 -23.13 -1.25
C SER A 208 15.84 -22.62 -2.34
N ILE A 209 17.16 -22.64 -2.09
CA ILE A 209 18.17 -22.13 -3.03
C ILE A 209 18.30 -23.08 -4.22
N ARG A 210 18.10 -22.55 -5.43
CA ARG A 210 18.26 -23.24 -6.69
C ARG A 210 19.57 -22.87 -7.41
N GLY A 211 20.07 -21.67 -7.14
CA GLY A 211 21.31 -21.17 -7.69
C GLY A 211 21.87 -20.05 -6.84
N LEU A 212 23.19 -19.98 -6.78
CA LEU A 212 23.91 -18.94 -6.06
C LEU A 212 25.12 -18.53 -6.89
N THR A 213 25.24 -17.24 -7.20
CA THR A 213 26.35 -16.70 -7.99
C THR A 213 26.82 -15.38 -7.41
N TRP A 214 28.11 -15.10 -7.56
CA TRP A 214 28.71 -13.82 -7.25
C TRP A 214 29.06 -13.09 -8.53
N SER A 215 28.50 -11.92 -8.77
CA SER A 215 28.81 -11.09 -9.92
C SER A 215 28.48 -9.62 -9.62
N ASN A 216 29.19 -8.69 -10.26
CA ASN A 216 28.96 -7.25 -10.12
C ASN A 216 28.91 -6.77 -8.65
N ASN A 217 29.79 -7.31 -7.79
CA ASN A 217 29.83 -7.04 -6.36
C ASN A 217 28.50 -7.32 -5.61
N ALA A 218 27.71 -8.25 -6.12
CA ALA A 218 26.49 -8.70 -5.48
C ALA A 218 26.40 -10.22 -5.46
N LEU A 219 25.80 -10.76 -4.42
CA LEU A 219 25.41 -12.14 -4.28
C LEU A 219 24.00 -12.30 -4.88
N HIS A 220 23.93 -13.06 -5.96
CA HIS A 220 22.65 -13.37 -6.61
C HIS A 220 22.18 -14.76 -6.19
N ALA A 221 20.97 -14.85 -5.70
CA ALA A 221 20.31 -16.09 -5.33
C ALA A 221 19.05 -16.31 -6.17
N GLN A 222 18.89 -17.52 -6.69
CA GLN A 222 17.66 -18.02 -7.23
C GLN A 222 17.03 -18.94 -6.20
N LEU A 223 15.82 -18.62 -5.79
CA LEU A 223 15.08 -19.32 -4.73
C LEU A 223 13.79 -19.87 -5.32
N ASN A 224 13.31 -20.99 -4.79
CA ASN A 224 11.93 -21.43 -5.01
C ASN A 224 11.21 -21.44 -3.67
N ILE A 225 10.29 -20.50 -3.50
CA ILE A 225 9.53 -20.34 -2.26
C ILE A 225 8.08 -20.71 -2.54
N ALA A 226 7.62 -21.80 -1.95
CA ALA A 226 6.26 -22.30 -2.11
C ALA A 226 5.80 -22.43 -3.58
N GLY A 227 6.73 -22.89 -4.47
CA GLY A 227 6.45 -23.05 -5.91
C GLY A 227 6.61 -21.79 -6.74
N THR A 228 6.94 -20.65 -6.13
CA THR A 228 7.21 -19.40 -6.83
C THR A 228 8.73 -19.18 -6.96
N ASP A 229 9.18 -18.86 -8.15
CA ASP A 229 10.57 -18.50 -8.39
C ASP A 229 10.82 -17.06 -7.94
N VAL A 230 11.84 -16.90 -7.12
CA VAL A 230 12.27 -15.64 -6.53
C VAL A 230 13.74 -15.41 -6.87
N SER A 231 14.05 -14.26 -7.42
CA SER A 231 15.42 -13.81 -7.61
C SER A 231 15.77 -12.78 -6.56
N ALA A 232 16.86 -12.98 -5.85
CA ALA A 232 17.37 -12.03 -4.88
C ALA A 232 18.79 -11.61 -5.26
N ALA A 233 19.10 -10.32 -5.07
CA ALA A 233 20.46 -9.81 -5.18
C ALA A 233 20.80 -9.02 -3.91
N LEU A 234 21.94 -9.31 -3.32
CA LEU A 234 22.45 -8.69 -2.10
C LEU A 234 23.80 -8.06 -2.41
N SER A 235 23.91 -6.74 -2.27
CA SER A 235 25.16 -5.98 -2.32
C SER A 235 25.50 -5.40 -0.95
N ALA A 236 26.61 -4.67 -0.86
CA ALA A 236 27.05 -4.05 0.39
C ALA A 236 26.04 -3.03 0.95
N ASP A 237 25.27 -2.40 0.08
CA ASP A 237 24.35 -1.31 0.42
C ASP A 237 22.89 -1.59 0.03
N SER A 238 22.62 -2.65 -0.73
CA SER A 238 21.27 -2.88 -1.24
C SER A 238 20.86 -4.35 -1.28
N VAL A 239 19.56 -4.55 -1.10
CA VAL A 239 18.85 -5.81 -1.31
C VAL A 239 17.81 -5.60 -2.39
N SER A 240 17.78 -6.47 -3.39
CA SER A 240 16.74 -6.48 -4.41
C SER A 240 16.11 -7.87 -4.47
N VAL A 241 14.78 -7.93 -4.46
CA VAL A 241 14.02 -9.18 -4.56
C VAL A 241 12.99 -9.04 -5.67
N THR A 242 13.01 -10.00 -6.61
CA THR A 242 12.05 -10.06 -7.72
C THR A 242 11.24 -11.34 -7.63
N ALA A 243 9.94 -11.23 -7.65
CA ALA A 243 9.00 -12.34 -7.64
C ALA A 243 7.68 -11.95 -8.32
N ALA A 244 7.08 -12.85 -9.10
CA ALA A 244 5.78 -12.68 -9.74
C ALA A 244 5.61 -11.34 -10.50
N GLY A 245 6.67 -10.88 -11.17
CA GLY A 245 6.66 -9.62 -11.95
C GLY A 245 6.83 -8.35 -11.11
N TRP A 246 7.05 -8.48 -9.80
CA TRP A 246 7.36 -7.38 -8.90
C TRP A 246 8.83 -7.40 -8.50
N THR A 247 9.44 -6.24 -8.41
CA THR A 247 10.78 -6.07 -7.85
C THR A 247 10.73 -5.06 -6.72
N VAL A 248 11.20 -5.47 -5.55
CA VAL A 248 11.44 -4.59 -4.40
C VAL A 248 12.93 -4.39 -4.27
N ARG A 249 13.38 -3.16 -4.25
CA ARG A 249 14.76 -2.79 -3.96
C ARG A 249 14.82 -1.91 -2.72
N VAL A 250 15.71 -2.26 -1.81
CA VAL A 250 15.98 -1.50 -0.58
C VAL A 250 17.47 -1.16 -0.58
N THR A 251 17.80 0.12 -0.51
CA THR A 251 19.18 0.61 -0.48
C THR A 251 19.42 1.33 0.85
N ILE A 252 20.46 0.95 1.57
CA ILE A 252 20.86 1.60 2.83
C ILE A 252 21.47 2.95 2.48
N THR A 253 20.90 4.04 2.98
CA THR A 253 21.39 5.41 2.74
C THR A 253 22.07 6.01 3.97
N GLY A 254 21.85 5.41 5.14
CA GLY A 254 22.52 5.85 6.36
C GLY A 254 22.26 4.94 7.55
N THR A 255 23.19 4.96 8.48
CA THR A 255 23.09 4.28 9.79
C THR A 255 23.44 5.24 10.90
N SER A 256 22.84 5.07 12.08
CA SER A 256 23.08 5.93 13.24
C SER A 256 23.19 5.12 14.54
N GLY A 257 24.13 5.49 15.38
CA GLY A 257 24.27 4.99 16.76
C GLY A 257 23.26 5.59 17.74
N SER A 258 22.50 6.62 17.33
CA SER A 258 21.39 7.21 18.08
C SER A 258 20.09 7.00 17.33
N ALA A 259 19.00 6.70 18.05
CA ALA A 259 17.68 6.52 17.49
C ALA A 259 16.82 7.75 17.80
N ALA A 260 16.26 8.38 16.76
CA ALA A 260 15.15 9.30 16.96
C ALA A 260 13.85 8.49 17.10
N ALA A 261 12.99 8.88 18.04
CA ALA A 261 11.68 8.25 18.17
C ALA A 261 10.84 8.51 16.92
N ILE A 262 10.24 7.45 16.38
CA ILE A 262 9.22 7.56 15.34
C ILE A 262 7.89 7.78 16.05
N SER A 263 7.12 8.77 15.58
CA SER A 263 5.81 9.12 16.12
C SER A 263 4.79 9.17 14.99
N PRO A 264 3.54 8.79 15.23
CA PRO A 264 2.49 8.93 14.24
C PRO A 264 2.33 10.39 13.81
N THR A 265 1.99 10.61 12.56
CA THR A 265 1.57 11.93 12.08
C THR A 265 0.39 12.39 12.93
N SER A 266 0.37 13.67 13.33
CA SER A 266 -0.73 14.21 14.14
C SER A 266 -2.05 14.18 13.36
N GLY A 267 -3.11 13.66 13.97
CA GLY A 267 -4.45 13.60 13.37
C GLY A 267 -5.38 12.63 14.11
N ASN A 268 -6.64 12.63 13.74
CA ASN A 268 -7.61 11.67 14.22
C ASN A 268 -7.59 10.44 13.33
N TYR A 269 -7.19 9.30 13.86
CA TYR A 269 -7.07 8.07 13.09
C TYR A 269 -8.37 7.27 13.10
N VAL A 270 -8.86 6.94 11.91
CA VAL A 270 -9.89 5.92 11.72
C VAL A 270 -9.21 4.56 11.74
N THR A 271 -9.70 3.64 12.58
CA THR A 271 -9.11 2.29 12.66
C THR A 271 -9.65 1.36 11.57
N LEU A 272 -8.86 0.41 11.12
CA LEU A 272 -9.30 -0.59 10.13
C LEU A 272 -10.49 -1.41 10.65
N SER A 273 -10.56 -1.68 11.95
CA SER A 273 -11.73 -2.33 12.57
C SER A 273 -13.01 -1.51 12.42
N GLN A 274 -12.94 -0.17 12.44
CA GLN A 274 -14.09 0.70 12.16
C GLN A 274 -14.51 0.66 10.68
N LEU A 275 -13.58 0.39 9.76
CA LEU A 275 -13.86 0.25 8.33
C LEU A 275 -14.33 -1.17 7.93
N GLN A 276 -14.06 -2.17 8.76
CA GLN A 276 -14.43 -3.57 8.48
C GLN A 276 -15.91 -3.79 8.10
N PRO A 277 -16.90 -3.10 8.73
CA PRO A 277 -18.31 -3.27 8.36
C PRO A 277 -18.65 -2.83 6.94
N PHE A 278 -17.79 -2.03 6.28
CA PHE A 278 -17.98 -1.60 4.89
C PHE A 278 -17.49 -2.63 3.87
N ALA A 279 -16.61 -3.55 4.25
CA ALA A 279 -16.05 -4.54 3.35
C ALA A 279 -17.11 -5.39 2.61
N PRO A 280 -18.16 -5.95 3.26
CA PRO A 280 -19.20 -6.71 2.56
C PRO A 280 -20.00 -5.89 1.55
N VAL A 281 -20.15 -4.57 1.81
CA VAL A 281 -20.84 -3.66 0.87
C VAL A 281 -19.98 -3.45 -0.38
N LEU A 282 -18.69 -3.19 -0.20
CA LEU A 282 -17.75 -3.01 -1.30
C LEU A 282 -17.58 -4.32 -2.10
N GLU A 283 -17.46 -5.47 -1.43
CA GLU A 283 -17.36 -6.77 -2.08
C GLU A 283 -18.56 -7.09 -2.98
N ARG A 284 -19.76 -6.65 -2.61
CA ARG A 284 -20.98 -6.84 -3.42
C ARG A 284 -20.84 -6.21 -4.81
N TYR A 285 -20.14 -5.07 -4.90
CA TYR A 285 -20.00 -4.32 -6.16
C TYR A 285 -18.71 -4.62 -6.91
N VAL A 286 -17.84 -5.47 -6.35
CA VAL A 286 -16.62 -5.89 -7.04
C VAL A 286 -16.97 -6.72 -8.26
N GLY A 287 -16.50 -6.26 -9.43
CA GLY A 287 -16.80 -6.91 -10.71
C GLY A 287 -18.23 -6.68 -11.21
N ALA A 288 -19.07 -5.95 -10.46
CA ALA A 288 -20.37 -5.55 -10.98
C ALA A 288 -20.21 -4.58 -12.15
N GLN A 289 -21.04 -4.75 -13.17
CA GLN A 289 -21.09 -3.84 -14.33
C GLN A 289 -22.09 -2.70 -14.13
N ALA A 290 -22.99 -2.84 -13.16
CA ALA A 290 -23.88 -1.78 -12.75
C ALA A 290 -24.29 -1.94 -11.28
N MET A 291 -24.77 -0.86 -10.67
CA MET A 291 -25.33 -0.84 -9.32
C MET A 291 -26.69 -0.15 -9.29
N GLY A 292 -27.59 -0.70 -8.49
CA GLY A 292 -28.86 -0.06 -8.13
C GLY A 292 -28.76 0.61 -6.77
N MET A 293 -29.48 1.68 -6.57
CA MET A 293 -29.60 2.42 -5.29
C MET A 293 -30.98 2.98 -5.12
N ASP A 294 -31.51 2.90 -3.91
CA ASP A 294 -32.70 3.67 -3.52
C ASP A 294 -32.20 4.99 -2.93
N ALA A 295 -32.53 6.09 -3.57
CA ALA A 295 -32.05 7.42 -3.20
C ALA A 295 -33.22 8.36 -2.87
N THR A 296 -32.98 9.26 -1.92
CA THR A 296 -33.85 10.42 -1.65
C THR A 296 -33.04 11.68 -1.89
N VAL A 297 -33.47 12.50 -2.83
CA VAL A 297 -32.91 13.82 -3.11
C VAL A 297 -33.77 14.88 -2.45
N SER A 298 -33.17 15.71 -1.61
CA SER A 298 -33.87 16.80 -0.92
C SER A 298 -33.23 18.15 -1.24
N VAL A 299 -34.04 19.11 -1.64
CA VAL A 299 -33.64 20.50 -1.89
C VAL A 299 -34.52 21.42 -1.09
N ASN A 300 -33.96 22.21 -0.19
CA ASN A 300 -34.67 23.17 0.65
C ASN A 300 -35.92 22.60 1.35
N GLY A 301 -35.86 21.32 1.77
CA GLY A 301 -36.93 20.62 2.46
C GLY A 301 -37.97 19.94 1.58
N TYR A 302 -37.89 20.08 0.27
CA TYR A 302 -38.63 19.26 -0.69
C TYR A 302 -37.86 17.98 -0.98
N SER A 303 -38.50 16.83 -0.86
CA SER A 303 -37.86 15.53 -1.06
C SER A 303 -38.50 14.75 -2.20
N LEU A 304 -37.66 14.05 -2.96
CA LEU A 304 -38.03 13.17 -4.05
C LEU A 304 -37.33 11.83 -3.89
N ASP A 305 -38.10 10.77 -3.72
CA ASP A 305 -37.59 9.41 -3.71
C ASP A 305 -37.34 8.94 -5.15
N THR A 306 -36.21 8.27 -5.34
CA THR A 306 -35.70 7.97 -6.67
C THR A 306 -34.97 6.62 -6.67
N ASP A 307 -35.39 5.74 -7.57
CA ASP A 307 -34.62 4.52 -7.85
C ASP A 307 -33.55 4.84 -8.88
N VAL A 308 -32.28 4.61 -8.54
CA VAL A 308 -31.14 4.94 -9.40
C VAL A 308 -30.43 3.68 -9.82
N VAL A 309 -30.11 3.56 -11.10
CA VAL A 309 -29.22 2.54 -11.64
C VAL A 309 -28.06 3.21 -12.34
N LEU A 310 -26.84 2.87 -11.93
CA LEU A 310 -25.59 3.33 -12.54
C LEU A 310 -24.94 2.17 -13.27
N SER A 311 -24.63 2.33 -14.54
CA SER A 311 -23.85 1.38 -15.34
C SER A 311 -22.43 1.89 -15.50
N PHE A 312 -21.44 1.02 -15.19
CA PHE A 312 -20.01 1.30 -15.30
C PHE A 312 -19.41 0.86 -16.64
N GLY A 313 -20.28 0.36 -17.55
CA GLY A 313 -19.88 -0.04 -18.90
C GLY A 313 -19.46 1.15 -19.77
N LYS A 314 -19.04 0.85 -20.99
CA LYS A 314 -18.82 1.89 -22.02
C LYS A 314 -19.94 1.79 -23.05
N PRO A 315 -20.76 2.85 -23.21
CA PRO A 315 -20.72 4.13 -22.48
C PRO A 315 -21.18 4.01 -21.01
N VAL A 316 -20.69 4.93 -20.17
CA VAL A 316 -21.26 5.11 -18.81
C VAL A 316 -22.69 5.59 -18.97
N ALA A 317 -23.61 4.99 -18.24
CA ALA A 317 -25.03 5.34 -18.28
C ALA A 317 -25.62 5.35 -16.87
N ALA A 318 -26.63 6.20 -16.67
CA ALA A 318 -27.37 6.26 -15.42
C ALA A 318 -28.86 6.43 -15.72
N ARG A 319 -29.71 5.80 -14.94
CA ARG A 319 -31.16 6.00 -14.98
C ARG A 319 -31.68 6.24 -13.56
N ALA A 320 -32.43 7.30 -13.41
CA ALA A 320 -33.15 7.65 -12.19
C ALA A 320 -34.66 7.64 -12.47
N VAL A 321 -35.42 6.97 -11.63
CA VAL A 321 -36.88 6.89 -11.74
C VAL A 321 -37.50 7.37 -10.46
N SER A 322 -38.36 8.39 -10.55
CA SER A 322 -39.09 8.98 -9.43
C SER A 322 -40.57 9.07 -9.75
N GLN A 323 -41.40 9.12 -8.73
CA GLN A 323 -42.84 9.37 -8.93
C GLN A 323 -43.22 10.80 -8.59
N ILE A 324 -43.79 11.53 -9.56
CA ILE A 324 -44.29 12.89 -9.38
C ILE A 324 -45.75 12.89 -9.80
N LEU A 325 -46.64 13.30 -8.88
CA LEU A 325 -48.09 13.37 -9.09
C LEU A 325 -48.69 12.06 -9.64
N GLY A 326 -48.18 10.90 -9.18
CA GLY A 326 -48.63 9.58 -9.57
C GLY A 326 -48.17 9.14 -10.99
N ARG A 327 -47.20 9.82 -11.56
CA ARG A 327 -46.55 9.46 -12.83
C ARG A 327 -45.07 9.32 -12.65
N ASP A 328 -44.48 8.40 -13.39
CA ASP A 328 -43.06 8.20 -13.40
C ASP A 328 -42.36 9.36 -14.13
N LEU A 329 -41.39 9.96 -13.47
CA LEU A 329 -40.35 10.81 -14.04
C LEU A 329 -39.10 9.95 -14.21
N THR A 330 -38.70 9.68 -15.43
CA THR A 330 -37.46 8.97 -15.71
C THR A 330 -36.43 9.95 -16.26
N VAL A 331 -35.27 10.01 -15.64
CA VAL A 331 -34.11 10.78 -16.11
C VAL A 331 -33.02 9.78 -16.48
N THR A 332 -32.59 9.77 -17.70
CA THR A 332 -31.56 8.87 -18.22
C THR A 332 -30.38 9.69 -18.74
N PHE A 333 -29.18 9.43 -18.21
CA PHE A 333 -27.94 9.86 -18.81
C PHE A 333 -27.41 8.72 -19.71
N TRP A 334 -27.23 9.02 -20.99
CA TRP A 334 -26.77 8.04 -21.96
C TRP A 334 -26.11 8.73 -23.17
N ASN A 335 -24.92 8.29 -23.57
CA ASN A 335 -24.14 8.86 -24.66
C ASN A 335 -24.00 10.41 -24.56
N ASP A 336 -23.53 10.88 -23.41
CA ASP A 336 -23.26 12.29 -23.08
C ASP A 336 -24.50 13.23 -23.24
N ARG A 337 -25.67 12.64 -23.17
CA ARG A 337 -26.93 13.38 -23.19
C ARG A 337 -27.84 12.93 -22.05
N VAL A 338 -28.69 13.85 -21.64
CA VAL A 338 -29.77 13.58 -20.69
C VAL A 338 -31.09 13.44 -21.44
N TYR A 339 -31.84 12.44 -21.06
CA TYR A 339 -33.18 12.14 -21.58
C TYR A 339 -34.14 12.19 -20.38
N ILE A 340 -35.22 12.95 -20.53
CA ILE A 340 -36.24 13.13 -19.50
C ILE A 340 -37.56 12.66 -20.05
N ASP A 341 -38.17 11.68 -19.42
CA ASP A 341 -39.45 11.12 -19.75
C ASP A 341 -40.43 11.37 -18.63
N TYR A 342 -41.54 12.05 -18.91
CA TYR A 342 -42.64 12.29 -17.98
C TYR A 342 -43.98 12.14 -18.65
N GLY A 343 -44.62 11.01 -18.46
CA GLY A 343 -45.85 10.65 -19.16
C GLY A 343 -45.63 10.58 -20.68
N TRP A 344 -46.19 11.53 -21.41
CA TRP A 344 -46.08 11.64 -22.87
C TRP A 344 -45.02 12.69 -23.31
N HIS A 345 -44.39 13.34 -22.37
CA HIS A 345 -43.37 14.33 -22.67
C HIS A 345 -42.00 13.66 -22.65
N HIS A 346 -41.30 13.80 -23.79
CA HIS A 346 -39.96 13.28 -24.00
C HIS A 346 -39.03 14.44 -24.38
N VAL A 347 -38.05 14.73 -23.55
CA VAL A 347 -37.09 15.82 -23.76
C VAL A 347 -35.67 15.26 -23.72
N THR A 348 -34.82 15.72 -24.60
CA THR A 348 -33.37 15.44 -24.54
C THR A 348 -32.60 16.75 -24.45
N ALA A 349 -31.49 16.72 -23.74
CA ALA A 349 -30.62 17.87 -23.51
C ALA A 349 -29.15 17.44 -23.56
N SER A 350 -28.28 18.31 -24.07
CA SER A 350 -26.84 18.23 -23.75
C SER A 350 -26.62 18.54 -22.26
N MET A 351 -25.46 18.17 -21.75
CA MET A 351 -25.11 18.53 -20.37
C MET A 351 -25.08 20.05 -20.18
N ASP A 352 -24.53 20.80 -21.14
CA ASP A 352 -24.52 22.27 -21.13
C ASP A 352 -25.91 22.87 -21.06
N SER A 353 -26.87 22.32 -21.84
CA SER A 353 -28.23 22.79 -21.82
C SER A 353 -28.97 22.42 -20.54
N LEU A 354 -28.67 21.27 -19.95
CA LEU A 354 -29.20 20.89 -18.66
C LEU A 354 -28.66 21.82 -17.57
N GLU A 355 -27.38 22.14 -17.61
CA GLU A 355 -26.73 23.08 -16.69
C GLU A 355 -27.38 24.47 -16.78
N ARG A 356 -27.56 24.99 -17.99
CA ARG A 356 -28.26 26.26 -18.22
C ARG A 356 -29.70 26.24 -17.72
N ALA A 357 -30.44 25.15 -17.91
CA ALA A 357 -31.81 25.01 -17.43
C ALA A 357 -31.85 24.94 -15.90
N LEU A 358 -30.93 24.17 -15.25
CA LEU A 358 -30.79 24.09 -13.81
C LEU A 358 -30.44 25.46 -13.21
N TYR A 359 -29.49 26.15 -13.83
CA TYR A 359 -29.12 27.51 -13.48
C TYR A 359 -30.33 28.47 -13.54
N ALA A 360 -31.12 28.43 -14.63
CA ALA A 360 -32.31 29.24 -14.75
C ALA A 360 -33.34 28.95 -13.66
N VAL A 361 -33.55 27.68 -13.29
CA VAL A 361 -34.47 27.27 -12.20
C VAL A 361 -33.97 27.74 -10.83
N LEU A 362 -32.67 27.56 -10.55
CA LEU A 362 -32.09 27.95 -9.26
C LEU A 362 -32.11 29.48 -9.06
N THR A 363 -31.92 30.25 -10.15
CA THR A 363 -31.86 31.71 -10.10
C THR A 363 -33.23 32.38 -9.91
N VAL A 364 -34.34 31.70 -10.16
CA VAL A 364 -35.68 32.20 -9.79
C VAL A 364 -36.04 31.92 -8.32
N THR A 365 -35.17 31.12 -7.63
CA THR A 365 -35.35 30.86 -6.18
C THR A 365 -34.93 32.08 -5.40
N PRO A 366 -35.84 32.64 -4.53
CA PRO A 366 -35.51 33.83 -3.72
C PRO A 366 -34.29 33.57 -2.81
N GLY A 367 -33.34 34.53 -2.80
CA GLY A 367 -32.18 34.50 -1.91
C GLY A 367 -31.01 33.69 -2.44
N VAL A 368 -31.06 33.21 -3.68
CA VAL A 368 -29.92 32.51 -4.35
C VAL A 368 -29.18 33.49 -5.24
N ASP A 369 -27.88 33.66 -5.01
CA ASP A 369 -27.02 34.47 -5.87
C ASP A 369 -26.58 33.67 -7.12
N ARG A 370 -26.83 34.27 -8.30
CA ARG A 370 -26.56 33.65 -9.59
C ARG A 370 -25.10 33.24 -9.77
N GLN A 371 -24.19 34.15 -9.44
CA GLN A 371 -22.76 33.93 -9.65
C GLN A 371 -22.24 32.82 -8.74
N THR A 372 -22.74 32.76 -7.51
CA THR A 372 -22.37 31.72 -6.54
C THR A 372 -22.78 30.33 -7.03
N VAL A 373 -24.01 30.19 -7.55
CA VAL A 373 -24.50 28.92 -8.13
C VAL A 373 -23.67 28.51 -9.35
N GLN A 374 -23.42 29.45 -10.27
CA GLN A 374 -22.62 29.17 -11.46
C GLN A 374 -21.21 28.70 -11.09
N ASN A 375 -20.53 29.44 -10.21
CA ASN A 375 -19.20 29.08 -9.76
C ASN A 375 -19.17 27.69 -9.09
N ALA A 376 -20.21 27.34 -8.32
CA ALA A 376 -20.31 26.04 -7.69
C ALA A 376 -20.48 24.92 -8.74
N ILE A 377 -21.40 25.09 -9.71
CA ILE A 377 -21.63 24.10 -10.77
C ILE A 377 -20.35 23.89 -11.58
N GLU A 378 -19.73 24.96 -12.06
CA GLU A 378 -18.48 24.91 -12.84
C GLU A 378 -17.36 24.18 -12.08
N ALA A 379 -17.24 24.46 -10.79
CA ALA A 379 -16.20 23.85 -9.99
C ALA A 379 -16.46 22.37 -9.66
N TYR A 380 -17.73 21.98 -9.40
CA TYR A 380 -18.08 20.56 -9.26
C TYR A 380 -17.84 19.81 -10.57
N THR A 381 -18.29 20.37 -11.70
CA THR A 381 -18.05 19.79 -13.04
C THR A 381 -16.55 19.61 -13.28
N TYR A 382 -15.77 20.67 -13.08
CA TYR A 382 -14.31 20.60 -13.23
C TYR A 382 -13.67 19.55 -12.31
N PHE A 383 -14.08 19.47 -11.04
CA PHE A 383 -13.57 18.50 -10.10
C PHE A 383 -13.82 17.06 -10.57
N PHE A 384 -15.04 16.75 -11.02
CA PHE A 384 -15.39 15.40 -11.46
C PHE A 384 -14.77 15.03 -12.81
N GLU A 385 -14.59 15.98 -13.73
CA GLU A 385 -13.89 15.77 -14.99
C GLU A 385 -12.39 15.50 -14.81
N HIS A 386 -11.79 16.10 -13.76
CA HIS A 386 -10.36 16.00 -13.45
C HIS A 386 -10.11 15.16 -12.18
N LEU A 387 -10.96 14.16 -11.95
CA LEU A 387 -10.85 13.32 -10.76
C LEU A 387 -9.53 12.54 -10.78
N SER A 388 -8.70 12.78 -9.79
CA SER A 388 -7.42 12.09 -9.56
C SER A 388 -7.26 11.79 -8.07
N PHE A 389 -6.32 10.92 -7.73
CA PHE A 389 -6.00 10.67 -6.32
C PHE A 389 -5.62 11.97 -5.59
N ALA A 390 -4.80 12.80 -6.23
CA ALA A 390 -4.37 14.09 -5.68
C ALA A 390 -5.54 15.06 -5.47
N SER A 391 -6.45 15.18 -6.43
CA SER A 391 -7.61 16.08 -6.31
C SER A 391 -8.56 15.63 -5.20
N VAL A 392 -8.79 14.31 -5.05
CA VAL A 392 -9.62 13.77 -3.98
C VAL A 392 -9.00 14.01 -2.61
N VAL A 393 -7.73 13.63 -2.41
CA VAL A 393 -7.04 13.81 -1.14
C VAL A 393 -6.92 15.29 -0.79
N GLY A 394 -6.61 16.14 -1.78
CA GLY A 394 -6.51 17.58 -1.60
C GLY A 394 -7.83 18.27 -1.24
N ALA A 395 -8.97 17.74 -1.71
CA ALA A 395 -10.28 18.27 -1.37
C ALA A 395 -10.72 17.87 0.07
N ILE A 396 -10.25 16.76 0.63
CA ILE A 396 -10.65 16.30 1.96
C ILE A 396 -10.04 17.21 3.02
N SER A 397 -10.92 17.91 3.76
CA SER A 397 -10.55 18.77 4.88
C SER A 397 -10.72 18.10 6.25
N ASP A 398 -11.61 17.10 6.34
CA ASP A 398 -11.81 16.30 7.55
C ASP A 398 -12.16 14.85 7.18
N PHE A 399 -11.63 13.92 7.98
CA PHE A 399 -11.83 12.49 7.81
C PHE A 399 -11.90 11.84 9.19
N GLY A 400 -13.03 11.25 9.52
CA GLY A 400 -13.22 10.70 10.85
C GLY A 400 -14.33 9.66 10.93
N TYR A 401 -14.40 8.95 12.04
CA TYR A 401 -15.43 7.95 12.32
C TYR A 401 -16.12 8.28 13.62
N ALA A 402 -17.44 8.49 13.56
CA ALA A 402 -18.29 8.75 14.72
C ALA A 402 -19.68 8.16 14.51
N ASP A 403 -20.32 7.73 15.60
CA ASP A 403 -21.69 7.22 15.62
C ASP A 403 -21.98 6.08 14.60
N GLY A 404 -20.99 5.24 14.36
CA GLY A 404 -21.11 4.13 13.40
C GLY A 404 -21.00 4.54 11.92
N ALA A 405 -20.62 5.78 11.65
CA ALA A 405 -20.44 6.33 10.30
C ALA A 405 -19.03 6.85 10.05
N LEU A 406 -18.53 6.64 8.85
CA LEU A 406 -17.36 7.31 8.31
C LEU A 406 -17.81 8.69 7.80
N ASN A 407 -17.28 9.75 8.38
CA ASN A 407 -17.62 11.13 8.04
C ASN A 407 -16.44 11.78 7.32
N ILE A 408 -16.73 12.35 6.17
CA ILE A 408 -15.74 13.01 5.32
C ILE A 408 -16.26 14.40 4.99
N THR A 409 -15.45 15.42 5.17
CA THR A 409 -15.73 16.75 4.66
C THR A 409 -14.75 17.05 3.52
N ALA A 410 -15.29 17.33 2.35
CA ALA A 410 -14.52 17.75 1.19
C ALA A 410 -14.86 19.17 0.81
N ASN A 411 -13.87 19.99 0.51
CA ASN A 411 -14.04 21.36 0.05
C ASN A 411 -13.88 21.40 -1.47
N ILE A 412 -14.99 21.55 -2.18
CA ILE A 412 -15.02 21.69 -3.62
C ILE A 412 -15.49 23.10 -3.91
N ALA A 413 -14.65 23.94 -4.54
CA ALA A 413 -14.97 25.32 -4.88
C ALA A 413 -15.53 26.17 -3.74
N ALA A 414 -14.90 26.15 -2.59
CA ALA A 414 -15.34 26.86 -1.39
C ALA A 414 -16.72 26.43 -0.83
N SER A 415 -17.35 25.42 -1.41
CA SER A 415 -18.57 24.82 -0.89
C SER A 415 -18.25 23.50 -0.21
N PRO A 416 -18.52 23.33 1.09
CA PRO A 416 -18.26 22.08 1.78
C PRO A 416 -19.25 21.01 1.32
N LEU A 417 -18.71 19.83 0.95
CA LEU A 417 -19.47 18.61 0.74
C LEU A 417 -19.27 17.70 1.96
N TYR A 418 -20.32 17.49 2.70
CA TYR A 418 -20.34 16.56 3.83
C TYR A 418 -20.81 15.20 3.37
N ILE A 419 -19.99 14.18 3.57
CA ILE A 419 -20.26 12.80 3.21
C ILE A 419 -20.30 11.98 4.48
N SER A 420 -21.41 11.29 4.71
CA SER A 420 -21.55 10.34 5.82
C SER A 420 -21.87 8.97 5.26
N LEU A 421 -21.00 8.01 5.53
CA LEU A 421 -21.10 6.65 5.03
C LEU A 421 -21.36 5.69 6.19
N THR A 422 -22.39 4.87 6.06
CA THR A 422 -22.62 3.69 6.88
C THR A 422 -22.69 2.44 5.97
N PRO A 423 -22.61 1.22 6.50
CA PRO A 423 -22.77 0.03 5.66
C PRO A 423 -24.09 -0.06 4.90
N SER A 424 -25.12 0.65 5.33
CA SER A 424 -26.46 0.63 4.73
C SER A 424 -26.87 1.92 4.04
N ARG A 425 -26.09 3.00 4.17
CA ARG A 425 -26.52 4.31 3.68
C ARG A 425 -25.35 5.24 3.39
N ILE A 426 -25.48 5.98 2.30
CA ILE A 426 -24.62 7.10 1.94
C ILE A 426 -25.44 8.36 2.06
N THR A 427 -24.96 9.38 2.76
CA THR A 427 -25.59 10.69 2.83
C THR A 427 -24.59 11.74 2.37
N LEU A 428 -24.97 12.50 1.35
CA LEU A 428 -24.23 13.64 0.83
C LEU A 428 -25.01 14.91 1.20
N ARG A 429 -24.35 15.91 1.75
CA ARG A 429 -24.93 17.21 2.05
C ARG A 429 -24.01 18.30 1.55
N THR A 430 -24.57 19.26 0.84
CA THR A 430 -23.86 20.48 0.48
C THR A 430 -24.79 21.67 0.58
N GLN A 431 -24.22 22.82 0.81
CA GLN A 431 -24.93 24.09 0.81
C GLN A 431 -24.25 25.00 -0.20
N VAL A 432 -25.03 25.46 -1.15
CA VAL A 432 -24.62 26.48 -2.11
C VAL A 432 -25.50 27.70 -1.88
N ASP A 433 -24.91 28.73 -1.29
CA ASP A 433 -25.65 29.94 -0.84
C ASP A 433 -26.84 29.57 0.08
N ALA A 434 -28.06 30.00 -0.24
CA ALA A 434 -29.28 29.66 0.49
C ALA A 434 -29.84 28.25 0.14
N ALA A 435 -29.31 27.57 -0.85
CA ALA A 435 -29.79 26.25 -1.28
C ALA A 435 -29.10 25.12 -0.49
N ASN A 436 -29.89 24.32 0.22
CA ASN A 436 -29.41 23.12 0.92
C ASN A 436 -29.77 21.89 0.08
N LEU A 437 -28.76 21.14 -0.35
CA LEU A 437 -28.94 19.88 -1.06
C LEU A 437 -28.54 18.73 -0.14
N THR A 438 -29.42 17.76 0.01
CA THR A 438 -29.11 16.48 0.66
C THR A 438 -29.49 15.35 -0.26
N VAL A 439 -28.56 14.43 -0.48
CA VAL A 439 -28.81 13.17 -1.18
C VAL A 439 -28.53 12.04 -0.22
N THR A 440 -29.51 11.19 0.00
CA THR A 440 -29.35 9.98 0.81
C THR A 440 -29.61 8.77 -0.08
N ALA A 441 -28.69 7.84 -0.13
CA ALA A 441 -28.82 6.64 -0.95
C ALA A 441 -28.55 5.38 -0.12
N ALA A 442 -29.36 4.35 -0.33
CA ALA A 442 -29.13 3.01 0.19
C ALA A 442 -28.55 2.11 -0.91
N PRO A 443 -27.47 1.37 -0.66
CA PRO A 443 -26.93 0.41 -1.61
C PRO A 443 -27.96 -0.68 -1.95
N GLY A 444 -28.31 -0.82 -3.21
CA GLY A 444 -29.28 -1.79 -3.72
C GLY A 444 -28.63 -3.01 -4.39
N SER A 445 -29.13 -3.35 -5.57
CA SER A 445 -28.67 -4.52 -6.32
C SER A 445 -27.34 -4.29 -7.04
N ALA A 446 -26.48 -5.31 -7.08
CA ALA A 446 -25.32 -5.37 -7.96
C ALA A 446 -25.68 -6.20 -9.20
N TYR A 447 -25.34 -5.72 -10.37
CA TYR A 447 -25.63 -6.38 -11.64
C TYR A 447 -24.34 -6.94 -12.25
N ALA A 448 -24.32 -8.23 -12.50
CA ALA A 448 -23.18 -8.90 -13.16
C ALA A 448 -23.07 -8.53 -14.65
N ALA A 449 -24.17 -8.11 -15.29
CA ALA A 449 -24.21 -7.56 -16.62
C ALA A 449 -24.88 -6.18 -16.58
N ALA A 450 -24.38 -5.24 -17.37
CA ALA A 450 -24.97 -3.91 -17.48
C ALA A 450 -26.40 -4.02 -18.01
N PRO A 451 -27.42 -3.48 -17.30
CA PRO A 451 -28.76 -3.41 -17.84
C PRO A 451 -28.79 -2.45 -19.04
N ASP A 452 -29.73 -2.67 -19.95
CA ASP A 452 -29.97 -1.73 -21.05
C ASP A 452 -30.63 -0.45 -20.47
N LEU A 453 -29.86 0.62 -20.45
CA LEU A 453 -30.31 1.93 -19.98
C LEU A 453 -30.59 2.90 -21.16
N ALA A 454 -30.58 2.42 -22.40
CA ALA A 454 -30.94 3.27 -23.55
C ALA A 454 -32.32 3.90 -23.34
N PRO A 455 -32.50 5.17 -23.77
CA PRO A 455 -33.82 5.85 -23.70
C PRO A 455 -34.85 5.09 -24.50
N GLN A 456 -36.03 4.84 -23.89
CA GLN A 456 -37.09 4.01 -24.51
C GLN A 456 -38.28 4.84 -25.00
N GLY A 457 -38.23 6.15 -24.86
CA GLY A 457 -39.27 7.07 -25.35
C GLY A 457 -39.31 7.18 -26.87
N GLY A 458 -40.33 7.82 -27.35
CA GLY A 458 -40.53 8.10 -28.80
C GLY A 458 -39.63 9.23 -29.31
N SER A 459 -40.20 10.18 -30.03
CA SER A 459 -39.48 11.35 -30.52
C SER A 459 -39.19 12.31 -29.37
N TYR A 460 -37.89 12.52 -29.07
CA TYR A 460 -37.46 13.48 -28.06
C TYR A 460 -37.40 14.89 -28.65
N ARG A 461 -37.96 15.86 -27.94
CA ARG A 461 -37.78 17.28 -28.22
C ARG A 461 -36.43 17.73 -27.65
N ASN A 462 -35.65 18.41 -28.48
CA ASN A 462 -34.33 18.86 -28.07
C ASN A 462 -34.43 20.17 -27.25
N LEU A 463 -34.03 20.15 -26.00
CA LEU A 463 -33.99 21.33 -25.14
C LEU A 463 -32.94 22.34 -25.66
N ASP A 464 -31.87 21.88 -26.28
CA ASP A 464 -30.82 22.73 -26.85
C ASP A 464 -31.42 23.70 -27.88
N ASP A 465 -32.35 23.23 -28.74
CA ASP A 465 -33.03 24.04 -29.74
C ASP A 465 -33.97 25.08 -29.07
N PHE A 466 -34.61 24.71 -27.95
CA PHE A 466 -35.45 25.61 -27.18
C PHE A 466 -34.62 26.70 -26.50
N LEU A 467 -33.53 26.34 -25.84
CA LEU A 467 -32.68 27.30 -25.16
C LEU A 467 -31.90 28.21 -26.12
N ALA A 468 -31.68 27.78 -27.37
CA ALA A 468 -31.07 28.62 -28.39
C ALA A 468 -31.97 29.84 -28.77
N LEU A 469 -33.28 29.76 -28.50
CA LEU A 469 -34.20 30.90 -28.69
C LEU A 469 -34.05 31.97 -27.59
N PHE A 470 -33.37 31.64 -26.51
CA PHE A 470 -33.14 32.50 -25.34
C PHE A 470 -31.64 32.59 -24.98
N PRO A 471 -30.82 33.25 -25.83
CA PRO A 471 -29.37 33.25 -25.69
C PRO A 471 -28.87 33.95 -24.40
N SER A 472 -29.76 34.66 -23.71
CA SER A 472 -29.48 35.33 -22.41
C SER A 472 -29.84 34.48 -21.17
N TRP A 473 -30.26 33.25 -21.35
CA TRP A 473 -30.60 32.29 -20.28
C TRP A 473 -29.49 31.31 -20.06
#